data_e502ed35a0efa72f6b4d33d07749481b
#
_entry.id   e502ed35a0efa72f6b4d33d07749481b
#
_cell.length_a   1.000
_cell.length_b   1.000
_cell.length_c   1.000
_cell.angle_alpha   90.00
_cell.angle_beta   90.00
_cell.angle_gamma   90.00
#
_symmetry.space_group_name_H-M   'P 1'
#
loop_
_entity.id
_entity.type
_entity.pdbx_description
1 polymer ?
#
loop_
_entity_poly.entity_id
_entity_poly.type
_entity_poly.pdbx_seq_one_letter_code
_entity_poly.pdbx_strand_id
1 'polypeptide(L)'
;SHSSAASDVYKRQILMACTGDQRDKYLFPAVRGEKMDALAMTEPDAGSDVRGMKCSAVRDGGDWLLNGVKHFISGADHADFVIVFVATGEDQTSKGPKKRITAFLVDRGTLGFTIRDGYKSVSHKGYNNMILEFDNCRLSNEQVLGEVDGGFAVMNTWLSVSYTHLTLPTSVT
;
A
#
# COMPACT_ATOMS: atom_id res chain seq x y z
N SER A 1 -12.08 -19.21 -6.62
CA SER A 1 -10.75 -19.83 -6.52
C SER A 1 -10.12 -19.48 -5.18
N HIS A 2 -9.60 -20.48 -4.46
CA HIS A 2 -9.07 -20.34 -3.09
C HIS A 2 -7.84 -19.38 -2.98
N SER A 3 -7.20 -19.03 -4.08
CA SER A 3 -6.01 -18.16 -4.11
C SER A 3 -6.30 -16.69 -3.84
N SER A 4 -7.45 -16.17 -4.27
CA SER A 4 -7.81 -14.76 -4.05
C SER A 4 -8.22 -14.50 -2.60
N ALA A 5 -8.97 -15.42 -1.98
CA ALA A 5 -9.45 -15.27 -0.61
C ALA A 5 -8.29 -15.18 0.42
N ALA A 6 -7.23 -15.97 0.24
CA ALA A 6 -6.05 -15.90 1.11
C ALA A 6 -5.33 -14.54 1.00
N SER A 7 -5.11 -14.05 -0.23
CA SER A 7 -4.51 -12.75 -0.46
C SER A 7 -5.31 -11.61 0.20
N ASP A 8 -6.63 -11.68 0.16
CA ASP A 8 -7.50 -10.65 0.71
C ASP A 8 -7.51 -10.64 2.25
N VAL A 9 -7.39 -11.81 2.89
CA VAL A 9 -7.28 -11.91 4.35
C VAL A 9 -6.00 -11.21 4.85
N TYR A 10 -4.88 -11.36 4.15
CA TYR A 10 -3.60 -10.75 4.57
C TYR A 10 -3.57 -9.24 4.38
N LYS A 11 -4.16 -8.71 3.32
CA LYS A 11 -4.27 -7.25 3.09
C LYS A 11 -5.04 -6.56 4.22
N ARG A 12 -6.09 -7.20 4.72
CA ARG A 12 -6.92 -6.67 5.82
C ARG A 12 -6.16 -6.49 7.13
N GLN A 13 -5.05 -7.22 7.34
CA GLN A 13 -4.22 -7.04 8.53
C GLN A 13 -3.52 -5.68 8.57
N ILE A 14 -3.15 -5.12 7.40
CA ILE A 14 -2.62 -3.76 7.31
C ILE A 14 -3.64 -2.75 7.83
N LEU A 15 -4.92 -2.97 7.52
CA LEU A 15 -6.02 -2.10 7.95
C LEU A 15 -6.29 -2.18 9.47
N MET A 16 -5.70 -3.14 10.19
CA MET A 16 -5.76 -3.15 11.66
C MET A 16 -5.04 -1.93 12.28
N ALA A 17 -4.17 -1.25 11.52
CA ALA A 17 -3.57 0.01 11.92
C ALA A 17 -4.54 1.21 11.84
N CYS A 18 -5.75 1.02 11.28
CA CYS A 18 -6.80 2.04 11.28
C CYS A 18 -7.23 2.43 12.69
N THR A 19 -7.38 3.72 12.92
CA THR A 19 -7.84 4.31 14.19
C THR A 19 -9.08 5.17 13.96
N GLY A 20 -9.88 5.35 15.02
CA GLY A 20 -11.05 6.24 14.97
C GLY A 20 -11.95 6.00 13.75
N ASP A 21 -12.28 7.08 13.06
CA ASP A 21 -13.18 7.08 11.88
C ASP A 21 -12.65 6.27 10.69
N GLN A 22 -11.33 6.03 10.63
CA GLN A 22 -10.75 5.16 9.60
C GLN A 22 -11.30 3.73 9.67
N ARG A 23 -11.62 3.23 10.86
CA ARG A 23 -12.20 1.89 11.04
C ARG A 23 -13.56 1.79 10.36
N ASP A 24 -14.40 2.79 10.57
CA ASP A 24 -15.73 2.82 9.98
C ASP A 24 -15.69 3.07 8.48
N LYS A 25 -14.75 3.89 8.01
CA LYS A 25 -14.64 4.25 6.60
C LYS A 25 -13.96 3.19 5.74
N TYR A 26 -12.94 2.49 6.27
CA TYR A 26 -12.08 1.58 5.51
C TYR A 26 -12.09 0.15 6.05
N LEU A 27 -11.74 -0.07 7.33
CA LEU A 27 -11.55 -1.41 7.89
C LEU A 27 -12.85 -2.23 7.87
N PHE A 28 -13.91 -1.76 8.48
CA PHE A 28 -15.15 -2.52 8.59
C PHE A 28 -15.80 -2.78 7.23
N PRO A 29 -15.90 -1.81 6.30
CA PRO A 29 -16.41 -2.08 4.95
C PRO A 29 -15.53 -3.08 4.18
N ALA A 30 -14.21 -3.01 4.31
CA ALA A 30 -13.31 -3.97 3.66
C ALA A 30 -13.48 -5.39 4.24
N VAL A 31 -13.63 -5.52 5.56
CA VAL A 31 -13.88 -6.83 6.21
C VAL A 31 -15.21 -7.43 5.78
N ARG A 32 -16.25 -6.61 5.61
CA ARG A 32 -17.57 -7.04 5.11
C ARG A 32 -17.62 -7.29 3.60
N GLY A 33 -16.54 -6.97 2.87
CA GLY A 33 -16.51 -7.10 1.42
C GLY A 33 -17.32 -6.02 0.67
N GLU A 34 -17.68 -4.94 1.35
CA GLU A 34 -18.41 -3.78 0.80
C GLU A 34 -17.46 -2.81 0.06
N LYS A 35 -16.18 -2.79 0.44
CA LYS A 35 -15.12 -2.04 -0.22
C LYS A 35 -13.94 -2.94 -0.55
N MET A 36 -13.32 -2.66 -1.68
CA MET A 36 -12.09 -3.31 -2.13
C MET A 36 -10.90 -2.38 -1.94
N ASP A 37 -9.80 -2.94 -1.46
CA ASP A 37 -8.54 -2.24 -1.31
C ASP A 37 -7.46 -2.80 -2.25
N ALA A 38 -6.48 -1.96 -2.58
CA ALA A 38 -5.25 -2.39 -3.23
C ALA A 38 -4.03 -1.88 -2.48
N LEU A 39 -2.96 -2.68 -2.50
CA LEU A 39 -1.71 -2.36 -1.81
C LEU A 39 -0.69 -1.82 -2.81
N ALA A 40 -0.26 -0.58 -2.62
CA ALA A 40 0.64 0.14 -3.50
C ALA A 40 2.02 0.34 -2.86
N MET A 41 2.95 -0.59 -3.14
CA MET A 41 4.29 -0.59 -2.58
C MET A 41 5.35 -0.44 -3.68
N THR A 42 5.31 -1.29 -4.69
CA THR A 42 6.31 -1.41 -5.75
C THR A 42 6.36 -0.17 -6.65
N GLU A 43 7.55 0.23 -7.05
CA GLU A 43 7.82 1.33 -7.98
C GLU A 43 8.63 0.85 -9.18
N PRO A 44 8.71 1.63 -10.29
CA PRO A 44 9.53 1.28 -11.44
C PRO A 44 10.99 0.92 -11.08
N ASP A 45 11.57 1.65 -10.12
CA ASP A 45 12.98 1.49 -9.71
C ASP A 45 13.16 0.87 -8.32
N ALA A 46 12.07 0.53 -7.61
CA ALA A 46 12.11 -0.01 -6.25
C ALA A 46 11.13 -1.18 -6.07
N GLY A 47 11.64 -2.40 -6.16
CA GLY A 47 10.90 -3.62 -5.90
C GLY A 47 11.25 -4.22 -4.55
N SER A 48 12.21 -5.15 -4.50
CA SER A 48 12.67 -5.80 -3.26
C SER A 48 13.34 -4.83 -2.29
N ASP A 49 13.99 -3.80 -2.80
CA ASP A 49 14.50 -2.70 -1.98
C ASP A 49 13.44 -1.61 -1.78
N VAL A 50 12.59 -1.82 -0.79
CA VAL A 50 11.54 -0.86 -0.41
C VAL A 50 12.12 0.49 0.04
N ARG A 51 13.37 0.52 0.51
CA ARG A 51 14.03 1.77 0.94
C ARG A 51 14.51 2.62 -0.23
N GLY A 52 14.63 2.02 -1.41
CA GLY A 52 14.94 2.73 -2.66
C GLY A 52 13.77 3.50 -3.24
N MET A 53 12.57 3.50 -2.60
CA MET A 53 11.38 4.16 -3.15
C MET A 53 11.60 5.65 -3.41
N LYS A 54 11.02 6.13 -4.51
CA LYS A 54 11.07 7.53 -4.95
C LYS A 54 9.76 8.28 -4.72
N CYS A 55 8.63 7.57 -4.65
CA CYS A 55 7.37 8.16 -4.24
C CYS A 55 7.52 8.84 -2.89
N SER A 56 7.07 10.07 -2.78
CA SER A 56 7.23 10.88 -1.58
C SER A 56 5.98 11.64 -1.23
N ALA A 57 5.82 11.95 0.04
CA ALA A 57 4.82 12.89 0.51
C ALA A 57 5.52 13.95 1.35
N VAL A 58 5.27 15.21 1.03
CA VAL A 58 5.83 16.36 1.75
C VAL A 58 4.71 17.10 2.47
N ARG A 59 5.02 17.67 3.63
CA ARG A 59 4.08 18.50 4.37
C ARG A 59 3.80 19.80 3.62
N ASP A 60 2.51 20.15 3.53
CA ASP A 60 2.02 21.43 3.03
C ASP A 60 0.92 21.94 3.96
N GLY A 61 1.33 22.79 4.90
CA GLY A 61 0.46 23.20 6.02
C GLY A 61 0.08 22.02 6.92
N GLY A 62 -1.21 21.78 7.10
CA GLY A 62 -1.75 20.64 7.86
C GLY A 62 -1.87 19.35 7.06
N ASP A 63 -1.68 19.42 5.74
CA ASP A 63 -1.86 18.33 4.78
C ASP A 63 -0.54 17.75 4.28
N TRP A 64 -0.66 16.79 3.37
CA TRP A 64 0.43 16.16 2.65
C TRP A 64 0.22 16.29 1.13
N LEU A 65 1.29 16.54 0.39
CA LEU A 65 1.31 16.45 -1.07
C LEU A 65 2.11 15.21 -1.47
N LEU A 66 1.41 14.23 -2.04
CA LEU A 66 1.96 12.96 -2.47
C LEU A 66 2.26 13.01 -3.96
N ASN A 67 3.49 12.61 -4.33
CA ASN A 67 3.97 12.57 -5.70
C ASN A 67 4.72 11.27 -5.99
N GLY A 68 4.54 10.73 -7.20
CA GLY A 68 5.28 9.59 -7.70
C GLY A 68 4.43 8.56 -8.42
N VAL A 69 5.03 7.41 -8.73
CA VAL A 69 4.41 6.34 -9.51
C VAL A 69 4.61 5.01 -8.79
N LYS A 70 3.52 4.25 -8.65
CA LYS A 70 3.53 2.86 -8.21
C LYS A 70 3.14 1.96 -9.37
N HIS A 71 3.75 0.78 -9.48
CA HIS A 71 3.39 -0.17 -10.52
C HIS A 71 3.24 -1.61 -10.01
N PHE A 72 2.74 -2.49 -10.87
CA PHE A 72 2.35 -3.86 -10.53
C PHE A 72 1.32 -3.92 -9.40
N ILE A 73 0.40 -2.94 -9.34
CA ILE A 73 -0.59 -2.88 -8.27
C ILE A 73 -1.81 -3.71 -8.65
N SER A 74 -1.89 -4.86 -8.04
CA SER A 74 -2.93 -5.84 -8.33
C SER A 74 -4.29 -5.42 -7.78
N GLY A 75 -5.33 -5.51 -8.62
CA GLY A 75 -6.71 -5.26 -8.23
C GLY A 75 -7.06 -3.78 -8.04
N ALA A 76 -6.14 -2.84 -8.36
CA ALA A 76 -6.42 -1.42 -8.23
C ALA A 76 -7.46 -0.91 -9.24
N ASP A 77 -7.70 -1.64 -10.34
CA ASP A 77 -8.78 -1.37 -11.29
C ASP A 77 -10.17 -1.42 -10.64
N HIS A 78 -10.35 -2.24 -9.60
CA HIS A 78 -11.60 -2.40 -8.87
C HIS A 78 -11.57 -1.84 -7.44
N ALA A 79 -10.41 -1.38 -6.95
CA ALA A 79 -10.28 -0.89 -5.59
C ALA A 79 -11.04 0.42 -5.37
N ASP A 80 -11.72 0.55 -4.24
CA ASP A 80 -12.38 1.77 -3.78
C ASP A 80 -11.37 2.74 -3.15
N PHE A 81 -10.30 2.20 -2.58
CA PHE A 81 -9.18 2.97 -2.03
C PHE A 81 -7.88 2.16 -2.15
N VAL A 82 -6.77 2.85 -2.01
CA VAL A 82 -5.44 2.22 -2.01
C VAL A 82 -4.69 2.52 -0.72
N ILE A 83 -3.91 1.54 -0.26
CA ILE A 83 -2.95 1.70 0.82
C ILE A 83 -1.60 1.94 0.15
N VAL A 84 -1.06 3.16 0.25
CA VAL A 84 0.18 3.53 -0.41
C VAL A 84 1.29 3.81 0.60
N PHE A 85 2.46 3.22 0.38
CA PHE A 85 3.67 3.46 1.17
C PHE A 85 4.58 4.43 0.42
N VAL A 86 4.95 5.53 1.07
CA VAL A 86 5.77 6.59 0.47
C VAL A 86 6.81 7.12 1.46
N ALA A 87 7.89 7.68 0.93
CA ALA A 87 8.90 8.37 1.73
C ALA A 87 8.35 9.71 2.24
N THR A 88 8.46 9.96 3.53
CA THR A 88 8.05 11.21 4.19
C THR A 88 9.24 11.99 4.76
N GLY A 89 10.42 11.44 4.62
CA GLY A 89 11.68 12.08 5.02
C GLY A 89 12.84 11.13 4.89
N GLU A 90 14.03 11.61 5.27
CA GLU A 90 15.26 10.85 5.21
C GLU A 90 16.16 11.20 6.40
N ASP A 91 16.70 10.18 7.04
CA ASP A 91 17.67 10.31 8.13
C ASP A 91 19.06 9.96 7.62
N GLN A 92 20.06 10.77 7.97
CA GLN A 92 21.47 10.41 7.71
C GLN A 92 21.95 9.47 8.78
N THR A 93 22.41 8.29 8.38
CA THR A 93 22.94 7.28 9.30
C THR A 93 24.40 6.95 8.95
N SER A 94 25.12 6.28 9.86
CA SER A 94 26.49 5.82 9.61
C SER A 94 26.61 4.82 8.44
N LYS A 95 25.47 4.23 8.02
CA LYS A 95 25.37 3.30 6.88
C LYS A 95 24.81 3.95 5.61
N GLY A 96 24.66 5.29 5.61
CA GLY A 96 24.08 6.06 4.52
C GLY A 96 22.66 6.55 4.81
N PRO A 97 22.02 7.19 3.83
CA PRO A 97 20.67 7.75 3.98
C PRO A 97 19.64 6.64 4.20
N LYS A 98 18.74 6.85 5.15
CA LYS A 98 17.64 5.95 5.48
C LYS A 98 16.32 6.69 5.34
N LYS A 99 15.46 6.25 4.42
CA LYS A 99 14.14 6.85 4.25
C LYS A 99 13.20 6.51 5.40
N ARG A 100 12.48 7.52 5.84
CA ARG A 100 11.31 7.38 6.71
C ARG A 100 10.11 7.14 5.81
N ILE A 101 9.27 6.18 6.16
CA ILE A 101 8.15 5.75 5.33
C ILE A 101 6.86 5.90 6.12
N THR A 102 5.85 6.45 5.46
CA THR A 102 4.49 6.55 5.99
C THR A 102 3.53 5.81 5.07
N ALA A 103 2.51 5.18 5.63
CA ALA A 103 1.40 4.59 4.91
C ALA A 103 0.22 5.58 4.86
N PHE A 104 -0.41 5.71 3.69
CA PHE A 104 -1.59 6.54 3.50
C PHE A 104 -2.74 5.74 2.90
N LEU A 105 -3.96 6.12 3.27
CA LEU A 105 -5.21 5.64 2.67
C LEU A 105 -5.66 6.69 1.64
N VAL A 106 -5.71 6.30 0.37
CA VAL A 106 -6.08 7.21 -0.73
C VAL A 106 -7.34 6.69 -1.40
N ASP A 107 -8.43 7.43 -1.29
CA ASP A 107 -9.70 7.09 -1.92
C ASP A 107 -9.61 7.21 -3.45
N ARG A 108 -10.31 6.33 -4.16
CA ARG A 108 -10.51 6.46 -5.60
C ARG A 108 -11.18 7.80 -5.91
N GLY A 109 -10.68 8.50 -6.92
CA GLY A 109 -11.18 9.82 -7.32
C GLY A 109 -10.60 10.99 -6.54
N THR A 110 -9.64 10.76 -5.61
CA THR A 110 -8.86 11.85 -5.00
C THR A 110 -8.15 12.65 -6.09
N LEU A 111 -8.24 13.97 -6.04
CA LEU A 111 -7.59 14.86 -7.01
C LEU A 111 -6.07 14.63 -7.03
N GLY A 112 -5.51 14.50 -8.22
CA GLY A 112 -4.10 14.17 -8.40
C GLY A 112 -3.77 12.68 -8.26
N PHE A 113 -4.76 11.80 -8.07
CA PHE A 113 -4.59 10.35 -8.09
C PHE A 113 -5.22 9.73 -9.34
N THR A 114 -4.42 9.03 -10.14
CA THR A 114 -4.83 8.38 -11.39
C THR A 114 -4.44 6.91 -11.39
N ILE A 115 -5.34 6.07 -11.86
CA ILE A 115 -5.13 4.64 -12.08
C ILE A 115 -5.09 4.39 -13.58
N ARG A 116 -3.98 3.81 -14.09
CA ARG A 116 -3.82 3.47 -15.50
C ARG A 116 -3.61 1.98 -15.70
N ASP A 117 -3.98 1.51 -16.88
CA ASP A 117 -3.63 0.16 -17.31
C ASP A 117 -2.12 -0.05 -17.24
N GLY A 118 -1.75 -1.17 -16.64
CA GLY A 118 -0.36 -1.55 -16.48
C GLY A 118 0.00 -2.77 -17.33
N TYR A 119 0.67 -3.73 -16.72
CA TYR A 119 1.26 -4.86 -17.42
C TYR A 119 0.28 -6.02 -17.57
N LYS A 120 0.19 -6.55 -18.78
CA LYS A 120 -0.57 -7.78 -19.06
C LYS A 120 0.31 -8.98 -18.75
N SER A 121 -0.09 -9.79 -17.77
CA SER A 121 0.60 -11.02 -17.44
C SER A 121 0.28 -12.13 -18.44
N VAL A 122 1.28 -12.89 -18.87
CA VAL A 122 1.11 -14.04 -19.76
C VAL A 122 0.47 -15.22 -19.01
N SER A 123 0.76 -15.36 -17.72
CA SER A 123 0.36 -16.52 -16.91
C SER A 123 -0.96 -16.33 -16.14
N HIS A 124 -1.36 -15.10 -15.86
CA HIS A 124 -2.55 -14.79 -15.06
C HIS A 124 -3.51 -13.93 -15.86
N LYS A 125 -4.21 -14.53 -16.81
CA LYS A 125 -5.27 -13.86 -17.58
C LYS A 125 -6.41 -13.47 -16.64
N GLY A 126 -6.78 -12.18 -16.65
CA GLY A 126 -7.82 -11.64 -15.78
C GLY A 126 -7.32 -11.06 -14.46
N TYR A 127 -6.00 -11.07 -14.21
CA TYR A 127 -5.39 -10.40 -13.08
C TYR A 127 -4.66 -9.14 -13.59
N ASN A 128 -5.28 -8.00 -13.38
CA ASN A 128 -4.75 -6.73 -13.88
C ASN A 128 -3.75 -6.15 -12.89
N ASN A 129 -2.55 -5.83 -13.39
CA ASN A 129 -1.54 -5.09 -12.64
C ASN A 129 -1.55 -3.65 -13.12
N MET A 130 -2.03 -2.75 -12.27
CA MET A 130 -2.23 -1.35 -12.61
C MET A 130 -0.98 -0.52 -12.31
N ILE A 131 -0.93 0.65 -12.92
CA ILE A 131 0.00 1.73 -12.60
C ILE A 131 -0.80 2.81 -11.90
N LEU A 132 -0.29 3.26 -10.74
CA LEU A 132 -0.87 4.35 -9.97
C LEU A 132 0.05 5.57 -10.08
N GLU A 133 -0.51 6.71 -10.45
CA GLU A 133 0.20 7.98 -10.56
C GLU A 133 -0.37 8.98 -9.57
N PHE A 134 0.52 9.64 -8.89
CA PHE A 134 0.22 10.69 -7.93
C PHE A 134 0.93 11.97 -8.38
N ASP A 135 0.16 13.01 -8.66
CA ASP A 135 0.64 14.33 -9.04
C ASP A 135 0.01 15.37 -8.13
N ASN A 136 0.79 15.87 -7.18
CA ASN A 136 0.34 16.78 -6.14
C ASN A 136 -0.97 16.32 -5.48
N CYS A 137 -1.08 15.02 -5.26
CA CYS A 137 -2.24 14.40 -4.62
C CYS A 137 -2.29 14.85 -3.16
N ARG A 138 -3.27 15.72 -2.84
CA ARG A 138 -3.44 16.28 -1.51
C ARG A 138 -4.17 15.31 -0.60
N LEU A 139 -3.57 15.02 0.53
CA LEU A 139 -4.08 14.12 1.55
C LEU A 139 -4.10 14.83 2.92
N SER A 140 -5.19 14.70 3.65
CA SER A 140 -5.26 15.20 5.02
C SER A 140 -4.46 14.30 5.97
N ASN A 141 -4.16 14.81 7.15
CA ASN A 141 -3.49 14.00 8.18
C ASN A 141 -4.33 12.81 8.65
N GLU A 142 -5.65 12.86 8.49
CA GLU A 142 -6.58 11.77 8.79
C GLU A 142 -6.43 10.56 7.86
N GLN A 143 -5.76 10.73 6.71
CA GLN A 143 -5.49 9.66 5.75
C GLN A 143 -4.17 8.92 6.05
N VAL A 144 -3.41 9.33 7.07
CA VAL A 144 -2.24 8.59 7.54
C VAL A 144 -2.71 7.29 8.21
N LEU A 145 -2.25 6.16 7.70
CA LEU A 145 -2.53 4.84 8.29
C LEU A 145 -1.45 4.50 9.33
N GLY A 146 -1.85 4.41 10.58
CA GLY A 146 -0.94 4.28 11.71
C GLY A 146 -0.30 5.63 12.06
N GLU A 147 1.02 5.63 12.24
CA GLU A 147 1.78 6.83 12.61
C GLU A 147 2.61 7.36 11.44
N VAL A 148 2.86 8.66 11.44
CA VAL A 148 3.83 9.29 10.52
C VAL A 148 5.19 8.65 10.76
N ASP A 149 5.91 8.32 9.67
CA ASP A 149 7.18 7.61 9.68
C ASP A 149 7.10 6.16 10.22
N GLY A 150 5.90 5.70 10.59
CA GLY A 150 5.61 4.35 11.12
C GLY A 150 5.30 3.30 10.04
N GLY A 151 5.42 3.61 8.75
CA GLY A 151 5.03 2.73 7.64
C GLY A 151 5.74 1.36 7.64
N PHE A 152 6.98 1.28 8.12
CA PHE A 152 7.65 -0.02 8.28
C PHE A 152 7.00 -0.92 9.32
N ALA A 153 6.49 -0.36 10.42
CA ALA A 153 5.77 -1.14 11.42
C ALA A 153 4.48 -1.71 10.83
N VAL A 154 3.72 -0.89 10.10
CA VAL A 154 2.52 -1.30 9.37
C VAL A 154 2.82 -2.39 8.34
N MET A 155 3.89 -2.23 7.57
CA MET A 155 4.36 -3.21 6.57
C MET A 155 4.77 -4.54 7.19
N ASN A 156 5.51 -4.51 8.30
CA ASN A 156 5.98 -5.72 8.98
C ASN A 156 4.84 -6.55 9.56
N THR A 157 3.74 -5.94 9.97
CA THR A 157 2.55 -6.66 10.41
C THR A 157 2.01 -7.58 9.30
N TRP A 158 2.04 -7.13 8.06
CA TRP A 158 1.63 -7.91 6.90
C TRP A 158 2.70 -8.93 6.45
N LEU A 159 3.96 -8.53 6.36
CA LEU A 159 5.05 -9.40 5.89
C LEU A 159 5.26 -10.60 6.83
N SER A 160 5.25 -10.40 8.14
CA SER A 160 5.48 -11.46 9.12
C SER A 160 4.43 -12.57 9.02
N VAL A 161 3.19 -12.24 8.77
CA VAL A 161 2.10 -13.23 8.63
C VAL A 161 2.14 -13.93 7.28
N SER A 162 2.44 -13.21 6.20
CA SER A 162 2.57 -13.79 4.86
C SER A 162 3.67 -14.88 4.82
N TYR A 163 4.82 -14.63 5.44
CA TYR A 163 5.91 -15.60 5.51
C TYR A 163 5.60 -16.81 6.41
N THR A 164 4.89 -16.61 7.51
CA THR A 164 4.57 -17.72 8.45
C THR A 164 3.65 -18.75 7.81
N HIS A 165 2.77 -18.34 6.89
CA HIS A 165 1.86 -19.27 6.21
C HIS A 165 2.45 -19.90 4.94
N LEU A 166 3.52 -19.32 4.36
CA LEU A 166 4.24 -19.91 3.22
C LEU A 166 5.21 -21.03 3.65
N THR A 167 5.53 -21.14 4.93
CA THR A 167 6.47 -22.13 5.48
C THR A 167 5.78 -23.29 6.20
N LEU A 168 4.54 -23.63 5.85
CA LEU A 168 3.95 -24.90 6.30
C LEU A 168 4.77 -26.04 5.69
N PRO A 169 5.37 -26.92 6.50
CA PRO A 169 6.13 -28.04 5.98
C PRO A 169 5.16 -28.98 5.24
N THR A 170 5.38 -29.16 3.96
CA THR A 170 4.87 -30.32 3.25
C THR A 170 5.66 -31.55 3.72
N SER A 171 5.37 -32.02 4.93
CA SER A 171 5.78 -33.36 5.32
C SER A 171 4.82 -34.33 4.62
N VAL A 172 5.19 -34.75 3.43
CA VAL A 172 4.65 -35.98 2.86
C VAL A 172 5.60 -37.06 3.29
N THR A 173 5.16 -37.88 4.24
CA THR A 173 5.68 -39.22 4.46
C THR A 173 4.96 -40.17 3.53
#